data_956b7752f9bc5b1dd7ba400677ae7c47
#
_entry.id   956b7752f9bc5b1dd7ba400677ae7c47
#
_cell.length_a   1.000
_cell.length_b   1.000
_cell.length_c   1.000
_cell.angle_alpha   90.00
_cell.angle_beta   90.00
_cell.angle_gamma   90.00
#
_symmetry.space_group_name_H-M   'P 1'
#
loop_
_entity.id
_entity.type
_entity.pdbx_description
1 polymer ?
#
loop_
_entity_poly.entity_id
_entity_poly.type
_entity_poly.pdbx_seq_one_letter_code
_entity_poly.pdbx_strand_id
1 'polypeptide(L)'
;VGKALYDQFVKISPDEVHASICPHAPYSVSPELWDLLKTGFHQKTITIHNQETAAEDEFFISAGGDLLRMYQMMKIDNPSFSATGKGSLAYYLNRLLGAGNLILVHNTYTSVADLNRAIAFSPDLYFCLCPNANLYIENRLPAIPAMIKGNGNLVIGTDSLASNHQLSVLEEIKTIKKHFPQTDTAMLLKWATSNGARALRFDDKLGDFNKGKQPGIVLTEHPENDLLGSESSCRRLL
;
A
#
# COMPACT_ATOMS: atom_id res chain seq x y z
N VAL A 1 6.28 23.18 -1.75
CA VAL A 1 4.95 23.05 -2.41
C VAL A 1 4.07 22.12 -1.60
N GLY A 2 4.41 20.84 -1.36
CA GLY A 2 3.55 19.86 -0.68
C GLY A 2 3.06 20.31 0.70
N LYS A 3 3.94 20.89 1.55
CA LYS A 3 3.52 21.39 2.87
C LYS A 3 2.50 22.51 2.78
N ALA A 4 2.67 23.45 1.85
CA ALA A 4 1.72 24.57 1.68
C ALA A 4 0.34 24.08 1.23
N LEU A 5 0.29 23.09 0.33
CA LEU A 5 -0.96 22.45 -0.08
C LEU A 5 -1.62 21.69 1.07
N TYR A 6 -0.85 20.96 1.86
CA TYR A 6 -1.34 20.29 3.06
C TYR A 6 -1.94 21.29 4.05
N ASP A 7 -1.23 22.38 4.35
CA ASP A 7 -1.69 23.42 5.28
C ASP A 7 -2.97 24.11 4.78
N GLN A 8 -3.12 24.28 3.47
CA GLN A 8 -4.36 24.79 2.86
C GLN A 8 -5.51 23.77 2.98
N PHE A 9 -5.22 22.51 2.64
CA PHE A 9 -6.23 21.45 2.70
C PHE A 9 -6.79 21.28 4.11
N VAL A 10 -5.93 21.20 5.12
CA VAL A 10 -6.35 21.04 6.53
C VAL A 10 -7.25 22.20 7.00
N LYS A 11 -7.05 23.42 6.50
CA LYS A 11 -7.87 24.59 6.87
C LYS A 11 -9.31 24.53 6.35
N ILE A 12 -9.51 23.85 5.21
CA ILE A 12 -10.82 23.79 4.53
C ILE A 12 -11.50 22.42 4.68
N SER A 13 -10.77 21.44 5.19
CA SER A 13 -11.31 20.08 5.35
C SER A 13 -12.17 19.98 6.60
N PRO A 14 -13.28 19.21 6.55
CA PRO A 14 -14.02 18.83 7.75
C PRO A 14 -13.12 18.11 8.76
N ASP A 15 -13.43 18.20 10.05
CA ASP A 15 -12.70 17.54 11.14
C ASP A 15 -12.64 16.01 10.99
N GLU A 16 -13.55 15.44 10.19
CA GLU A 16 -13.65 14.01 9.92
C GLU A 16 -12.65 13.53 8.85
N VAL A 17 -11.95 14.42 8.17
CA VAL A 17 -10.99 14.06 7.11
C VAL A 17 -9.58 13.99 7.67
N HIS A 18 -8.97 12.82 7.56
CA HIS A 18 -7.58 12.63 7.91
C HIS A 18 -6.67 13.00 6.72
N ALA A 19 -5.61 13.73 6.99
CA ALA A 19 -4.61 14.09 5.99
C ALA A 19 -3.20 13.86 6.51
N SER A 20 -2.30 13.45 5.61
CA SER A 20 -0.88 13.31 5.87
C SER A 20 -0.05 13.62 4.64
N ILE A 21 1.20 14.01 4.85
CA ILE A 21 2.20 14.12 3.77
C ILE A 21 2.98 12.83 3.75
N CYS A 22 2.88 12.07 2.66
CA CYS A 22 3.50 10.77 2.52
C CYS A 22 4.68 10.81 1.53
N PRO A 23 5.75 10.03 1.75
CA PRO A 23 6.71 9.74 0.69
C PRO A 23 6.02 8.94 -0.42
N HIS A 24 6.38 9.19 -1.69
CA HIS A 24 5.83 8.42 -2.80
C HIS A 24 6.44 7.01 -2.85
N ALA A 25 7.74 6.94 -3.09
CA ALA A 25 8.51 5.69 -3.12
C ALA A 25 9.92 5.96 -2.57
N PRO A 26 10.62 4.96 -2.01
CA PRO A 26 11.91 5.18 -1.36
C PRO A 26 12.95 5.85 -2.26
N TYR A 27 13.00 5.45 -3.52
CA TYR A 27 13.93 6.00 -4.51
C TYR A 27 13.61 7.44 -4.92
N SER A 28 12.40 7.93 -4.68
CA SER A 28 12.00 9.30 -5.04
C SER A 28 12.20 10.33 -3.91
N VAL A 29 12.81 9.94 -2.80
CA VAL A 29 12.96 10.78 -1.60
C VAL A 29 14.44 10.89 -1.23
N SER A 30 15.02 12.09 -1.36
CA SER A 30 16.39 12.34 -0.93
C SER A 30 16.55 12.27 0.59
N PRO A 31 17.78 12.08 1.11
CA PRO A 31 18.03 12.10 2.56
C PRO A 31 17.49 13.35 3.27
N GLU A 32 17.67 14.52 2.66
CA GLU A 32 17.22 15.81 3.20
C GLU A 32 15.68 15.88 3.21
N LEU A 33 15.03 15.34 2.16
CA LEU A 33 13.57 15.29 2.10
C LEU A 33 13.00 14.33 3.16
N TRP A 34 13.68 13.21 3.42
CA TRP A 34 13.31 12.33 4.54
C TRP A 34 13.32 13.05 5.87
N ASP A 35 14.33 13.87 6.15
CA ASP A 35 14.44 14.61 7.41
C ASP A 35 13.33 15.66 7.56
N LEU A 36 12.90 16.26 6.47
CA LEU A 36 11.73 17.15 6.45
C LEU A 36 10.42 16.39 6.68
N LEU A 37 10.22 15.26 6.01
CA LEU A 37 8.99 14.46 6.09
C LEU A 37 8.75 13.90 7.49
N LYS A 38 9.80 13.43 8.17
CA LYS A 38 9.72 12.87 9.53
C LYS A 38 9.01 13.80 10.53
N THR A 39 9.16 15.10 10.38
CA THR A 39 8.53 16.08 11.28
C THR A 39 7.01 16.02 11.25
N GLY A 40 6.42 15.50 10.16
CA GLY A 40 4.97 15.39 9.96
C GLY A 40 4.40 13.99 10.20
N PHE A 41 5.22 12.98 10.57
CA PHE A 41 4.75 11.60 10.68
C PHE A 41 4.04 11.26 11.98
N HIS A 42 4.28 12.04 13.04
CA HIS A 42 3.79 11.71 14.39
C HIS A 42 2.29 11.40 14.41
N GLN A 43 1.96 10.18 14.79
CA GLN A 43 0.60 9.63 14.88
C GLN A 43 -0.24 9.76 13.59
N LYS A 44 0.36 9.98 12.43
CA LYS A 44 -0.33 10.00 11.14
C LYS A 44 -0.27 8.63 10.46
N THR A 45 -1.25 8.35 9.61
CA THR A 45 -1.17 7.22 8.66
C THR A 45 -0.24 7.63 7.52
N ILE A 46 0.81 6.85 7.30
CA ILE A 46 1.81 7.09 6.26
C ILE A 46 1.78 5.93 5.27
N THR A 47 1.68 6.25 3.99
CA THR A 47 1.77 5.30 2.89
C THR A 47 3.07 5.48 2.13
N ILE A 48 3.60 4.39 1.58
CA ILE A 48 4.77 4.41 0.71
C ILE A 48 4.71 3.22 -0.24
N HIS A 49 5.03 3.42 -1.52
CA HIS A 49 5.26 2.31 -2.45
C HIS A 49 6.50 1.55 -2.00
N ASN A 50 6.40 0.23 -1.98
CA ASN A 50 7.42 -0.64 -1.41
C ASN A 50 7.68 -1.84 -2.30
N GLN A 51 8.93 -1.99 -2.71
CA GLN A 51 9.42 -3.16 -3.44
C GLN A 51 8.46 -3.55 -4.58
N GLU A 52 8.03 -2.54 -5.33
CA GLU A 52 7.12 -2.69 -6.45
C GLU A 52 7.79 -3.41 -7.61
N THR A 53 9.03 -3.03 -7.92
CA THR A 53 9.87 -3.60 -8.98
C THR A 53 11.16 -4.17 -8.42
N ALA A 54 11.77 -5.12 -9.13
CA ALA A 54 13.09 -5.65 -8.76
C ALA A 54 14.18 -4.58 -8.80
N ALA A 55 14.02 -3.58 -9.68
CA ALA A 55 14.95 -2.47 -9.82
C ALA A 55 15.07 -1.61 -8.57
N GLU A 56 14.05 -1.62 -7.69
CA GLU A 56 14.07 -0.87 -6.44
C GLU A 56 15.18 -1.37 -5.51
N ASP A 57 15.20 -2.66 -5.22
CA ASP A 57 16.25 -3.25 -4.38
C ASP A 57 17.62 -3.16 -5.05
N GLU A 58 17.73 -3.40 -6.36
CA GLU A 58 18.97 -3.26 -7.12
C GLU A 58 19.57 -1.85 -6.98
N PHE A 59 18.73 -0.82 -7.10
CA PHE A 59 19.16 0.57 -6.95
C PHE A 59 19.74 0.84 -5.56
N PHE A 60 19.09 0.40 -4.50
CA PHE A 60 19.58 0.61 -3.14
C PHE A 60 20.83 -0.21 -2.82
N ILE A 61 20.94 -1.43 -3.33
CA ILE A 61 22.08 -2.30 -3.09
C ILE A 61 23.32 -1.78 -3.81
N SER A 62 23.21 -1.40 -5.09
CA SER A 62 24.34 -1.18 -5.98
C SER A 62 24.46 0.25 -6.54
N ALA A 63 23.48 1.12 -6.33
CA ALA A 63 23.32 2.42 -7.01
C ALA A 63 23.31 2.28 -8.55
N GLY A 64 22.73 1.18 -9.05
CA GLY A 64 22.68 0.82 -10.46
C GLY A 64 21.27 0.45 -10.94
N GLY A 65 21.21 -0.22 -12.08
CA GLY A 65 19.97 -0.78 -12.62
C GLY A 65 19.06 0.23 -13.33
N ASP A 66 17.82 -0.19 -13.54
CA ASP A 66 16.85 0.55 -14.35
C ASP A 66 16.44 1.89 -13.74
N LEU A 67 16.39 1.99 -12.41
CA LEU A 67 16.08 3.26 -11.74
C LEU A 67 17.20 4.30 -11.98
N LEU A 68 18.47 3.90 -11.98
CA LEU A 68 19.56 4.82 -12.34
C LEU A 68 19.42 5.29 -13.80
N ARG A 69 19.10 4.36 -14.73
CA ARG A 69 18.84 4.73 -16.14
C ARG A 69 17.66 5.69 -16.27
N MET A 70 16.58 5.46 -15.53
CA MET A 70 15.42 6.36 -15.48
C MET A 70 15.85 7.78 -15.04
N TYR A 71 16.63 7.91 -13.97
CA TYR A 71 17.13 9.22 -13.51
C TYR A 71 17.97 9.93 -14.58
N GLN A 72 18.87 9.19 -15.24
CA GLN A 72 19.68 9.74 -16.32
C GLN A 72 18.81 10.24 -17.49
N MET A 73 17.80 9.46 -17.91
CA MET A 73 16.85 9.85 -18.95
C MET A 73 16.04 11.09 -18.58
N MET A 74 15.62 11.18 -17.31
CA MET A 74 14.88 12.33 -16.78
C MET A 74 15.78 13.53 -16.46
N LYS A 75 17.09 13.41 -16.63
CA LYS A 75 18.09 14.42 -16.25
C LYS A 75 17.98 14.84 -14.78
N ILE A 76 17.66 13.88 -13.92
CA ILE A 76 17.65 14.07 -12.49
C ILE A 76 19.03 13.68 -11.95
N ASP A 77 19.71 14.68 -11.40
CA ASP A 77 20.98 14.47 -10.72
C ASP A 77 20.75 14.08 -9.26
N ASN A 78 21.44 13.05 -8.80
CA ASN A 78 21.35 12.57 -7.42
C ASN A 78 22.77 12.30 -6.86
N PRO A 79 23.60 13.36 -6.75
CA PRO A 79 25.02 13.22 -6.41
C PRO A 79 25.24 12.74 -4.95
N SER A 80 24.23 12.89 -4.09
CA SER A 80 24.33 12.48 -2.69
C SER A 80 23.96 11.00 -2.46
N PHE A 81 23.42 10.31 -3.49
CA PHE A 81 23.06 8.91 -3.36
C PHE A 81 24.25 7.99 -3.67
N SER A 82 24.50 7.05 -2.78
CA SER A 82 25.48 5.98 -2.96
C SER A 82 24.89 4.64 -2.60
N ALA A 83 25.46 3.57 -3.17
CA ALA A 83 25.09 2.21 -2.84
C ALA A 83 25.11 1.96 -1.33
N THR A 84 24.01 1.39 -0.83
CA THR A 84 23.87 1.13 0.61
C THR A 84 24.25 -0.30 0.99
N GLY A 85 24.37 -1.19 0.00
CA GLY A 85 24.54 -2.62 0.20
C GLY A 85 23.32 -3.32 0.82
N LYS A 86 22.19 -2.63 0.95
CA LYS A 86 20.95 -3.12 1.56
C LYS A 86 19.78 -2.93 0.61
N GLY A 87 18.80 -3.83 0.65
CA GLY A 87 17.55 -3.65 -0.07
C GLY A 87 16.77 -2.42 0.41
N SER A 88 15.84 -1.98 -0.40
CA SER A 88 15.04 -0.78 -0.22
C SER A 88 14.38 -0.70 1.15
N LEU A 89 13.62 -1.73 1.55
CA LEU A 89 12.92 -1.74 2.84
C LEU A 89 13.90 -1.57 4.02
N ALA A 90 15.04 -2.26 3.98
CA ALA A 90 16.05 -2.16 5.04
C ALA A 90 16.69 -0.77 5.12
N TYR A 91 16.73 -0.03 4.02
CA TYR A 91 17.24 1.33 3.95
C TYR A 91 16.28 2.33 4.59
N TYR A 92 14.98 2.27 4.24
CA TYR A 92 14.07 3.37 4.60
C TYR A 92 13.20 3.11 5.82
N LEU A 93 12.96 1.86 6.23
CA LEU A 93 11.96 1.51 7.25
C LEU A 93 12.11 2.31 8.55
N ASN A 94 13.34 2.45 9.04
CA ASN A 94 13.61 3.22 10.27
C ASN A 94 13.34 4.74 10.10
N ARG A 95 13.23 5.23 8.89
CA ARG A 95 12.90 6.64 8.64
C ARG A 95 11.41 6.94 8.90
N LEU A 96 10.60 5.89 9.01
CA LEU A 96 9.17 5.96 9.31
C LEU A 96 8.84 5.87 10.81
N LEU A 97 9.86 5.85 11.67
CA LEU A 97 9.64 5.86 13.13
C LEU A 97 8.80 7.07 13.56
N GLY A 98 7.82 6.81 14.45
CA GLY A 98 6.90 7.81 14.96
C GLY A 98 5.61 7.96 14.15
N ALA A 99 5.48 7.32 12.99
CA ALA A 99 4.21 7.21 12.30
C ALA A 99 3.19 6.45 13.18
N GLY A 100 1.91 6.75 13.00
CA GLY A 100 0.81 5.99 13.61
C GLY A 100 0.65 4.66 12.88
N ASN A 101 -0.10 4.64 11.78
CA ASN A 101 -0.20 3.47 10.94
C ASN A 101 0.73 3.60 9.73
N LEU A 102 1.33 2.48 9.31
CA LEU A 102 2.16 2.38 8.12
C LEU A 102 1.49 1.50 7.09
N ILE A 103 1.44 1.95 5.83
CA ILE A 103 0.89 1.17 4.73
C ILE A 103 1.96 1.05 3.65
N LEU A 104 2.53 -0.14 3.52
CA LEU A 104 3.47 -0.50 2.45
C LEU A 104 2.66 -0.98 1.24
N VAL A 105 2.78 -0.29 0.12
CA VAL A 105 1.96 -0.54 -1.08
C VAL A 105 2.73 -1.41 -2.07
N HIS A 106 2.06 -2.27 -2.82
CA HIS A 106 2.53 -3.25 -3.80
C HIS A 106 3.17 -4.50 -3.19
N ASN A 107 4.36 -4.40 -2.62
CA ASN A 107 5.07 -5.52 -1.98
C ASN A 107 5.39 -6.69 -2.93
N THR A 108 5.49 -6.44 -4.25
CA THR A 108 5.65 -7.43 -5.31
C THR A 108 6.90 -8.28 -5.12
N TYR A 109 7.99 -7.66 -4.69
CA TYR A 109 9.30 -8.29 -4.48
C TYR A 109 9.69 -8.42 -3.00
N THR A 110 8.75 -8.18 -2.08
CA THR A 110 9.01 -8.31 -0.64
C THR A 110 9.41 -9.74 -0.28
N SER A 111 10.62 -9.92 0.19
CA SER A 111 11.15 -11.19 0.65
C SER A 111 10.55 -11.61 1.99
N VAL A 112 10.65 -12.90 2.35
CA VAL A 112 10.24 -13.38 3.68
C VAL A 112 11.03 -12.68 4.80
N ALA A 113 12.31 -12.36 4.55
CA ALA A 113 13.13 -11.64 5.53
C ALA A 113 12.63 -10.19 5.72
N ASP A 114 12.25 -9.52 4.63
CA ASP A 114 11.70 -8.17 4.70
C ASP A 114 10.30 -8.16 5.30
N LEU A 115 9.45 -9.14 4.98
CA LEU A 115 8.16 -9.33 5.62
C LEU A 115 8.31 -9.42 7.14
N ASN A 116 9.20 -10.30 7.63
CA ASN A 116 9.45 -10.46 9.06
C ASN A 116 10.01 -9.18 9.70
N ARG A 117 10.90 -8.47 8.99
CA ARG A 117 11.42 -7.17 9.45
C ARG A 117 10.32 -6.14 9.59
N ALA A 118 9.42 -6.03 8.62
CA ALA A 118 8.31 -5.09 8.64
C ALA A 118 7.32 -5.41 9.78
N ILE A 119 6.95 -6.68 9.95
CA ILE A 119 6.06 -7.12 11.03
C ILE A 119 6.67 -6.83 12.41
N ALA A 120 7.98 -7.08 12.57
CA ALA A 120 8.67 -6.80 13.84
C ALA A 120 8.85 -5.30 14.10
N PHE A 121 8.79 -4.46 13.08
CA PHE A 121 8.96 -3.02 13.19
C PHE A 121 7.77 -2.32 13.86
N SER A 122 6.54 -2.70 13.48
CA SER A 122 5.32 -2.12 14.05
C SER A 122 4.12 -3.06 13.92
N PRO A 123 3.31 -3.23 14.98
CA PRO A 123 2.04 -3.94 14.89
C PRO A 123 1.01 -3.21 14.01
N ASP A 124 1.17 -1.90 13.82
CA ASP A 124 0.30 -1.04 13.02
C ASP A 124 0.85 -0.85 11.59
N LEU A 125 1.64 -1.82 11.12
CA LEU A 125 2.10 -1.88 9.74
C LEU A 125 1.21 -2.81 8.93
N TYR A 126 0.78 -2.32 7.77
CA TYR A 126 -0.11 -2.99 6.82
C TYR A 126 0.56 -3.14 5.48
N PHE A 127 0.31 -4.26 4.81
CA PHE A 127 0.73 -4.52 3.44
C PHE A 127 -0.47 -4.34 2.52
N CYS A 128 -0.46 -3.28 1.73
CA CYS A 128 -1.51 -3.01 0.75
C CYS A 128 -1.19 -3.74 -0.56
N LEU A 129 -2.07 -4.64 -0.95
CA LEU A 129 -1.98 -5.40 -2.19
C LEU A 129 -2.74 -4.67 -3.28
N CYS A 130 -2.10 -4.45 -4.43
CA CYS A 130 -2.70 -3.88 -5.63
C CYS A 130 -2.51 -4.87 -6.80
N PRO A 131 -3.16 -6.05 -6.75
CA PRO A 131 -2.83 -7.16 -7.65
C PRO A 131 -2.95 -6.83 -9.14
N ASN A 132 -3.96 -6.07 -9.55
CA ASN A 132 -4.10 -5.70 -10.96
C ASN A 132 -2.99 -4.75 -11.42
N ALA A 133 -2.63 -3.77 -10.61
CA ALA A 133 -1.50 -2.88 -10.89
C ALA A 133 -0.17 -3.67 -10.94
N ASN A 134 0.05 -4.58 -9.99
CA ASN A 134 1.25 -5.41 -9.97
C ASN A 134 1.35 -6.31 -11.22
N LEU A 135 0.24 -6.87 -11.70
CA LEU A 135 0.21 -7.63 -12.96
C LEU A 135 0.44 -6.73 -14.17
N TYR A 136 -0.10 -5.52 -14.17
CA TYR A 136 0.08 -4.57 -15.27
C TYR A 136 1.54 -4.12 -15.40
N ILE A 137 2.19 -3.80 -14.28
CA ILE A 137 3.56 -3.22 -14.26
C ILE A 137 4.61 -4.32 -14.38
N GLU A 138 4.51 -5.40 -13.59
CA GLU A 138 5.56 -6.40 -13.41
C GLU A 138 5.16 -7.81 -13.91
N ASN A 139 3.89 -7.97 -14.36
CA ASN A 139 3.32 -9.29 -14.66
C ASN A 139 3.56 -10.31 -13.51
N ARG A 140 3.54 -9.83 -12.28
CA ARG A 140 3.87 -10.59 -11.08
C ARG A 140 2.98 -10.18 -9.90
N LEU A 141 2.65 -11.15 -9.04
CA LEU A 141 1.95 -10.90 -7.78
C LEU A 141 2.91 -11.07 -6.59
N PRO A 142 2.65 -10.38 -5.48
CA PRO A 142 3.32 -10.61 -4.21
C PRO A 142 3.19 -12.07 -3.74
N ALA A 143 4.07 -12.49 -2.85
CA ALA A 143 4.02 -13.82 -2.25
C ALA A 143 2.91 -13.92 -1.18
N ILE A 144 1.64 -13.71 -1.58
CA ILE A 144 0.47 -13.65 -0.68
C ILE A 144 0.41 -14.83 0.30
N PRO A 145 0.63 -16.10 -0.12
CA PRO A 145 0.63 -17.21 0.83
C PRO A 145 1.69 -17.08 1.94
N ALA A 146 2.87 -16.54 1.62
CA ALA A 146 3.91 -16.29 2.62
C ALA A 146 3.53 -15.16 3.57
N MET A 147 2.87 -14.11 3.07
CA MET A 147 2.37 -13.00 3.88
C MET A 147 1.28 -13.46 4.85
N ILE A 148 0.36 -14.33 4.41
CA ILE A 148 -0.66 -14.96 5.27
C ILE A 148 0.01 -15.80 6.36
N LYS A 149 0.94 -16.68 5.98
CA LYS A 149 1.68 -17.53 6.91
C LYS A 149 2.48 -16.72 7.94
N GLY A 150 3.02 -15.58 7.53
CA GLY A 150 3.76 -14.65 8.40
C GLY A 150 2.87 -13.77 9.28
N ASN A 151 1.52 -13.90 9.22
CA ASN A 151 0.57 -13.05 9.92
C ASN A 151 0.69 -11.56 9.58
N GLY A 152 0.99 -11.24 8.33
CA GLY A 152 0.99 -9.86 7.85
C GLY A 152 -0.42 -9.24 7.91
N ASN A 153 -0.52 -7.99 8.33
CA ASN A 153 -1.78 -7.26 8.25
C ASN A 153 -2.04 -6.86 6.79
N LEU A 154 -2.86 -7.63 6.07
CA LEU A 154 -3.13 -7.39 4.66
C LEU A 154 -4.34 -6.48 4.47
N VAL A 155 -4.23 -5.58 3.49
CA VAL A 155 -5.31 -4.72 2.98
C VAL A 155 -5.27 -4.70 1.45
N ILE A 156 -6.33 -4.23 0.80
CA ILE A 156 -6.45 -4.19 -0.65
C ILE A 156 -6.59 -2.73 -1.11
N GLY A 157 -5.83 -2.35 -2.13
CA GLY A 157 -5.93 -1.11 -2.86
C GLY A 157 -5.95 -1.37 -4.37
N THR A 158 -6.22 -0.35 -5.15
CA THR A 158 -6.35 -0.45 -6.62
C THR A 158 -5.18 0.18 -7.36
N ASP A 159 -4.36 0.98 -6.68
CA ASP A 159 -3.48 1.95 -7.31
C ASP A 159 -4.28 2.93 -8.21
N SER A 160 -3.63 3.61 -9.15
CA SER A 160 -4.25 4.59 -10.03
C SER A 160 -4.70 3.98 -11.36
N LEU A 161 -5.52 4.71 -12.12
CA LEU A 161 -5.89 4.33 -13.50
C LEU A 161 -4.70 4.35 -14.48
N ALA A 162 -3.53 4.87 -14.08
CA ALA A 162 -2.33 4.80 -14.90
C ALA A 162 -1.74 3.37 -14.97
N SER A 163 -2.02 2.56 -13.94
CA SER A 163 -1.52 1.20 -13.79
C SER A 163 -2.64 0.16 -13.61
N ASN A 164 -3.90 0.56 -13.77
CA ASN A 164 -5.05 -0.32 -13.60
C ASN A 164 -6.13 -0.01 -14.64
N HIS A 165 -6.92 -1.02 -15.00
CA HIS A 165 -8.03 -0.85 -15.93
C HIS A 165 -9.28 -0.22 -15.28
N GLN A 166 -9.40 -0.34 -13.95
CA GLN A 166 -10.53 0.17 -13.18
C GLN A 166 -10.19 0.29 -11.70
N LEU A 167 -10.88 1.20 -10.99
CA LEU A 167 -10.74 1.38 -9.55
C LEU A 167 -11.81 0.57 -8.81
N SER A 168 -11.67 -0.75 -8.82
CA SER A 168 -12.63 -1.67 -8.20
C SER A 168 -11.94 -2.64 -7.26
N VAL A 169 -12.19 -2.50 -5.95
CA VAL A 169 -11.68 -3.42 -4.93
C VAL A 169 -12.20 -4.84 -5.15
N LEU A 170 -13.42 -5.01 -5.67
CA LEU A 170 -13.94 -6.34 -6.02
C LEU A 170 -13.08 -7.03 -7.08
N GLU A 171 -12.66 -6.30 -8.12
CA GLU A 171 -11.82 -6.86 -9.18
C GLU A 171 -10.43 -7.23 -8.68
N GLU A 172 -9.88 -6.47 -7.72
CA GLU A 172 -8.63 -6.84 -7.04
C GLU A 172 -8.78 -8.17 -6.28
N ILE A 173 -9.90 -8.33 -5.55
CA ILE A 173 -10.22 -9.58 -4.84
C ILE A 173 -10.35 -10.76 -5.81
N LYS A 174 -11.08 -10.57 -6.93
CA LYS A 174 -11.22 -11.61 -7.96
C LYS A 174 -9.87 -12.04 -8.51
N THR A 175 -8.99 -11.08 -8.77
CA THR A 175 -7.62 -11.36 -9.23
C THR A 175 -6.84 -12.19 -8.21
N ILE A 176 -6.91 -11.86 -6.91
CA ILE A 176 -6.30 -12.68 -5.87
C ILE A 176 -6.91 -14.08 -5.87
N LYS A 177 -8.24 -14.19 -5.89
CA LYS A 177 -8.93 -15.49 -5.85
C LYS A 177 -8.58 -16.37 -7.05
N LYS A 178 -8.47 -15.79 -8.23
CA LYS A 178 -8.07 -16.47 -9.47
C LYS A 178 -6.66 -17.07 -9.37
N HIS A 179 -5.69 -16.33 -8.83
CA HIS A 179 -4.31 -16.78 -8.77
C HIS A 179 -3.99 -17.59 -7.51
N PHE A 180 -4.74 -17.38 -6.43
CA PHE A 180 -4.61 -18.05 -5.14
C PHE A 180 -5.97 -18.61 -4.69
N PRO A 181 -6.52 -19.62 -5.38
CA PRO A 181 -7.89 -20.11 -5.14
C PRO A 181 -8.11 -20.66 -3.73
N GLN A 182 -7.04 -21.05 -3.03
CA GLN A 182 -7.09 -21.53 -1.65
C GLN A 182 -7.35 -20.41 -0.63
N THR A 183 -7.20 -19.12 -1.03
CA THR A 183 -7.40 -18.02 -0.10
C THR A 183 -8.86 -17.96 0.32
N ASP A 184 -9.09 -17.96 1.62
CA ASP A 184 -10.44 -17.91 2.18
C ASP A 184 -11.18 -16.62 1.80
N THR A 185 -12.42 -16.76 1.36
CA THR A 185 -13.25 -15.63 0.89
C THR A 185 -13.54 -14.63 2.01
N ALA A 186 -13.80 -15.10 3.23
CA ALA A 186 -14.06 -14.20 4.37
C ALA A 186 -12.80 -13.40 4.73
N MET A 187 -11.62 -14.02 4.56
CA MET A 187 -10.34 -13.33 4.74
C MET A 187 -10.16 -12.20 3.72
N LEU A 188 -10.43 -12.46 2.43
CA LEU A 188 -10.35 -11.45 1.36
C LEU A 188 -11.30 -10.28 1.61
N LEU A 189 -12.54 -10.57 2.00
CA LEU A 189 -13.52 -9.53 2.36
C LEU A 189 -13.05 -8.71 3.57
N LYS A 190 -12.43 -9.35 4.55
CA LYS A 190 -11.86 -8.66 5.71
C LYS A 190 -10.73 -7.70 5.31
N TRP A 191 -9.86 -8.08 4.39
CA TRP A 191 -8.80 -7.21 3.87
C TRP A 191 -9.36 -5.98 3.15
N ALA A 192 -10.46 -6.16 2.43
CA ALA A 192 -11.12 -5.10 1.67
C ALA A 192 -12.02 -4.19 2.53
N THR A 193 -12.32 -4.54 3.78
CA THR A 193 -13.27 -3.81 4.64
C THR A 193 -12.64 -3.45 5.99
N SER A 194 -12.76 -4.31 7.00
CA SER A 194 -12.36 -3.99 8.37
C SER A 194 -10.87 -3.77 8.56
N ASN A 195 -10.01 -4.46 7.78
CA ASN A 195 -8.58 -4.20 7.81
C ASN A 195 -8.24 -2.86 7.17
N GLY A 196 -8.87 -2.54 6.03
CA GLY A 196 -8.72 -1.24 5.37
C GLY A 196 -9.14 -0.08 6.30
N ALA A 197 -10.28 -0.24 6.97
CA ALA A 197 -10.74 0.74 7.95
C ALA A 197 -9.73 0.96 9.07
N ARG A 198 -9.16 -0.13 9.62
CA ARG A 198 -8.10 -0.04 10.65
C ARG A 198 -6.83 0.61 10.11
N ALA A 199 -6.37 0.23 8.93
CA ALA A 199 -5.18 0.81 8.32
C ALA A 199 -5.30 2.32 8.16
N LEU A 200 -6.49 2.80 7.82
CA LEU A 200 -6.81 4.20 7.65
C LEU A 200 -7.28 4.91 8.92
N ARG A 201 -7.41 4.16 10.04
CA ARG A 201 -7.87 4.68 11.34
C ARG A 201 -9.30 5.21 11.31
N PHE A 202 -10.18 4.50 10.61
CA PHE A 202 -11.62 4.74 10.55
C PHE A 202 -12.42 3.56 11.10
N ASP A 203 -11.79 2.65 11.82
CA ASP A 203 -12.43 1.44 12.34
C ASP A 203 -13.38 1.69 13.51
N ASP A 204 -13.39 2.90 14.07
CA ASP A 204 -14.42 3.37 14.97
C ASP A 204 -15.76 3.66 14.25
N LYS A 205 -15.72 4.01 12.97
CA LYS A 205 -16.88 4.41 12.17
C LYS A 205 -17.21 3.46 11.02
N LEU A 206 -16.20 2.79 10.45
CA LEU A 206 -16.30 2.03 9.19
C LEU A 206 -15.79 0.59 9.35
N GLY A 207 -15.92 -0.19 8.29
CA GLY A 207 -15.28 -1.50 8.12
C GLY A 207 -16.11 -2.70 8.52
N ASP A 208 -17.12 -2.55 9.35
CA ASP A 208 -18.06 -3.61 9.76
C ASP A 208 -19.40 -3.02 10.23
N PHE A 209 -20.39 -3.89 10.51
CA PHE A 209 -21.74 -3.51 10.93
C PHE A 209 -21.94 -3.50 12.46
N ASN A 210 -20.88 -3.34 13.23
CA ASN A 210 -21.01 -3.24 14.68
C ASN A 210 -21.83 -2.00 15.07
N LYS A 211 -22.55 -2.12 16.20
CA LYS A 211 -23.39 -1.03 16.71
C LYS A 211 -22.58 0.27 16.89
N GLY A 212 -23.10 1.35 16.34
CA GLY A 212 -22.48 2.70 16.38
C GLY A 212 -21.66 3.05 15.14
N LYS A 213 -21.41 2.09 14.22
CA LYS A 213 -20.73 2.36 12.96
C LYS A 213 -21.69 2.66 11.80
N GLN A 214 -21.19 3.36 10.80
CA GLN A 214 -21.92 3.73 9.59
C GLN A 214 -21.08 3.41 8.33
N PRO A 215 -20.77 2.12 8.07
CA PRO A 215 -19.83 1.74 6.99
C PRO A 215 -20.39 1.94 5.59
N GLY A 216 -21.70 2.22 5.45
CA GLY A 216 -22.41 2.07 4.21
C GLY A 216 -22.73 0.59 3.90
N ILE A 217 -23.49 0.36 2.85
CA ILE A 217 -23.88 -0.98 2.42
C ILE A 217 -23.49 -1.17 0.96
N VAL A 218 -22.76 -2.24 0.69
CA VAL A 218 -22.42 -2.70 -0.66
C VAL A 218 -23.12 -4.03 -0.89
N LEU A 219 -23.96 -4.10 -1.93
CA LEU A 219 -24.56 -5.33 -2.39
C LEU A 219 -23.64 -5.98 -3.43
N THR A 220 -23.32 -7.25 -3.23
CA THR A 220 -22.63 -8.07 -4.23
C THR A 220 -23.63 -9.04 -4.87
N GLU A 221 -23.70 -9.02 -6.20
CA GLU A 221 -24.51 -9.92 -7.00
C GLU A 221 -23.59 -11.00 -7.60
N HIS A 222 -24.00 -12.27 -7.50
CA HIS A 222 -23.19 -13.42 -7.94
C HIS A 222 -24.09 -14.49 -8.57
N PRO A 223 -24.34 -14.41 -9.90
CA PRO A 223 -25.31 -15.26 -10.59
C PRO A 223 -24.99 -16.75 -10.53
N GLU A 224 -23.73 -17.14 -10.33
CA GLU A 224 -23.28 -18.53 -10.29
C GLU A 224 -23.10 -19.09 -8.87
N ASN A 225 -23.66 -18.44 -7.84
CA ASN A 225 -23.41 -18.77 -6.43
C ASN A 225 -21.91 -18.72 -6.02
N ASP A 226 -21.09 -18.09 -6.82
CA ASP A 226 -19.69 -17.78 -6.48
C ASP A 226 -19.53 -16.28 -6.21
N LEU A 227 -19.47 -15.92 -4.95
CA LEU A 227 -19.38 -14.54 -4.48
C LEU A 227 -18.23 -13.74 -5.13
N LEU A 228 -17.17 -14.40 -5.53
CA LEU A 228 -15.99 -13.81 -6.13
C LEU A 228 -15.68 -14.34 -7.53
N GLY A 229 -16.67 -14.95 -8.18
CA GLY A 229 -16.58 -15.42 -9.57
C GLY A 229 -16.43 -14.28 -10.56
N SER A 230 -16.09 -14.62 -11.81
CA SER A 230 -15.85 -13.63 -12.87
C SER A 230 -17.06 -12.71 -13.09
N GLU A 231 -18.27 -13.25 -12.99
CA GLU A 231 -19.53 -12.55 -13.25
C GLU A 231 -20.07 -11.77 -12.03
N SER A 232 -19.38 -11.84 -10.89
CA SER A 232 -19.79 -11.09 -9.71
C SER A 232 -19.65 -9.59 -9.94
N SER A 233 -20.63 -8.83 -9.48
CA SER A 233 -20.61 -7.37 -9.51
C SER A 233 -20.96 -6.79 -8.14
N CYS A 234 -20.67 -5.52 -7.92
CA CYS A 234 -21.09 -4.85 -6.71
C CYS A 234 -21.62 -3.45 -6.97
N ARG A 235 -22.55 -3.03 -6.13
CA ARG A 235 -23.06 -1.65 -6.11
C ARG A 235 -23.28 -1.16 -4.70
N ARG A 236 -23.02 0.12 -4.48
CA ARG A 236 -23.32 0.78 -3.20
C ARG A 236 -24.83 1.00 -3.10
N LEU A 237 -25.40 0.68 -1.95
CA LEU A 237 -26.82 0.91 -1.61
C LEU A 237 -26.98 2.16 -0.73
N LEU A 238 -26.08 2.37 0.23
CA LEU A 238 -26.06 3.50 1.17
C LEU A 238 -24.64 4.04 1.30
#